data_bcceb7f7e004a7208b8ee5ee5c6f4612
#
_entry.id   bcceb7f7e004a7208b8ee5ee5c6f4612
#
_cell.length_a   1.000
_cell.length_b   1.000
_cell.length_c   1.000
_cell.angle_alpha   90.00
_cell.angle_beta   90.00
_cell.angle_gamma   90.00
#
_symmetry.space_group_name_H-M   'P 1'
#
loop_
_entity.id
_entity.type
_entity.pdbx_description
1 polymer ?
#
loop_
_entity_poly.entity_id
_entity_poly.type
_entity_poly.pdbx_seq_one_letter_code
_entity_poly.pdbx_strand_id
1 'polypeptide(L)'
;MRWAILNSTNQVIEIKNNLNGSEENYAKLPNGLPCQLGWIYVGHEYKPPTWTAYQFLLRLTAEERADIRERSKTDPNVADFLMLCQSAQEVISNDPMTLMGMDYMVGIGVFTEQRKKEILQILE
;
A
#
# COMPACT_ATOMS: atom_id res chain seq x y z
N MET A 1 24.39 9.21 8.36
CA MET A 1 23.21 9.84 7.71
C MET A 1 22.63 8.88 6.68
N ARG A 2 21.34 8.65 6.70
CA ARG A 2 20.69 7.84 5.69
C ARG A 2 19.95 8.73 4.68
N TRP A 3 19.73 8.19 3.50
CA TRP A 3 19.04 8.86 2.41
C TRP A 3 17.95 7.95 1.85
N ALA A 4 16.78 8.50 1.62
CA ALA A 4 15.71 7.81 0.91
C ALA A 4 15.82 8.14 -0.57
N ILE A 5 15.87 7.12 -1.41
CA ILE A 5 15.86 7.28 -2.86
C ILE A 5 14.42 7.20 -3.32
N LEU A 6 14.00 8.18 -4.10
CA LEU A 6 12.59 8.36 -4.48
C LEU A 6 12.40 8.12 -5.98
N ASN A 7 11.24 7.57 -6.34
CA ASN A 7 10.83 7.51 -7.74
C ASN A 7 10.12 8.81 -8.15
N SER A 8 9.61 8.88 -9.37
CA SER A 8 8.97 10.10 -9.90
C SER A 8 7.71 10.52 -9.14
N THR A 9 7.13 9.63 -8.32
CA THR A 9 5.95 9.92 -7.50
C THR A 9 6.30 10.14 -6.03
N ASN A 10 7.59 10.35 -5.71
CA ASN A 10 8.13 10.53 -4.37
C ASN A 10 7.93 9.31 -3.46
N GLN A 11 7.82 8.12 -4.04
CA GLN A 11 7.77 6.88 -3.28
C GLN A 11 9.19 6.39 -3.00
N VAL A 12 9.45 5.96 -1.76
CA VAL A 12 10.75 5.45 -1.35
C VAL A 12 11.00 4.09 -1.98
N ILE A 13 12.02 3.99 -2.83
CA ILE A 13 12.38 2.75 -3.52
C ILE A 13 13.67 2.13 -2.99
N GLU A 14 14.47 2.89 -2.25
CA GLU A 14 15.71 2.40 -1.65
C GLU A 14 16.12 3.30 -0.49
N ILE A 15 16.81 2.74 0.51
CA ILE A 15 17.39 3.53 1.60
C ILE A 15 18.90 3.28 1.58
N LYS A 16 19.68 4.36 1.47
CA LYS A 16 21.15 4.29 1.38
C LYS A 16 21.81 5.03 2.53
N ASN A 17 22.98 4.54 2.93
CA ASN A 17 23.81 5.25 3.90
C ASN A 17 24.61 6.38 3.25
N ASN A 18 24.96 6.25 1.98
CA ASN A 18 25.72 7.24 1.23
C ASN A 18 25.16 7.35 -0.19
N LEU A 19 25.21 8.56 -0.75
CA LEU A 19 24.88 8.79 -2.15
C LEU A 19 26.13 8.57 -3.01
N ASN A 20 25.94 7.98 -4.20
CA ASN A 20 27.03 7.70 -5.12
C ASN A 20 27.06 8.63 -6.34
N GLY A 21 26.15 9.61 -6.39
CA GLY A 21 26.10 10.58 -7.47
C GLY A 21 25.20 10.20 -8.65
N SER A 22 24.64 9.00 -8.65
CA SER A 22 23.72 8.54 -9.72
C SER A 22 22.25 8.73 -9.37
N GLU A 23 21.94 9.14 -8.16
CA GLU A 23 20.58 9.34 -7.68
C GLU A 23 19.98 10.59 -8.29
N GLU A 24 18.80 10.47 -8.88
CA GLU A 24 18.08 11.58 -9.51
C GLU A 24 17.14 12.29 -8.55
N ASN A 25 16.53 11.54 -7.63
CA ASN A 25 15.57 12.08 -6.67
C ASN A 25 15.78 11.42 -5.32
N TYR A 26 16.10 12.22 -4.31
CA TYR A 26 16.41 11.71 -2.97
C TYR A 26 16.07 12.74 -1.91
N ALA A 27 15.94 12.29 -0.66
CA ALA A 27 15.71 13.15 0.50
C ALA A 27 16.48 12.61 1.70
N LYS A 28 16.87 13.51 2.60
CA LYS A 28 17.51 13.12 3.86
C LYS A 28 16.55 12.30 4.72
N LEU A 29 17.10 11.29 5.36
CA LEU A 29 16.37 10.46 6.31
C LEU A 29 17.03 10.60 7.68
N PRO A 30 16.60 11.58 8.52
CA PRO A 30 17.18 11.79 9.85
C PRO A 30 17.00 10.55 10.73
N ASN A 31 17.94 10.37 11.67
CA ASN A 31 17.84 9.28 12.64
C ASN A 31 16.56 9.44 13.46
N GLY A 32 15.88 8.32 13.67
CA GLY A 32 14.64 8.29 14.43
C GLY A 32 13.38 8.64 13.67
N LEU A 33 13.50 9.08 12.41
CA LEU A 33 12.33 9.33 11.57
C LEU A 33 11.85 8.01 10.96
N PRO A 34 10.58 7.61 11.16
CA PRO A 34 10.06 6.36 10.57
C PRO A 34 10.05 6.42 9.05
N CYS A 35 10.55 5.37 8.41
CA CYS A 35 10.51 5.24 6.97
C CYS A 35 10.70 3.78 6.56
N GLN A 36 9.92 3.33 5.58
CA GLN A 36 10.04 1.99 4.99
C GLN A 36 9.96 2.11 3.48
N LEU A 37 10.46 1.10 2.78
CA LEU A 37 10.31 1.04 1.32
C LEU A 37 8.81 1.09 0.97
N GLY A 38 8.49 1.84 -0.06
CA GLY A 38 7.11 2.03 -0.51
C GLY A 38 6.40 3.22 0.12
N TRP A 39 6.94 3.82 1.18
CA TRP A 39 6.34 5.01 1.79
C TRP A 39 6.48 6.22 0.88
N ILE A 40 5.64 7.22 1.10
CA ILE A 40 5.59 8.45 0.29
C ILE A 40 6.23 9.58 1.08
N TYR A 41 7.09 10.37 0.42
CA TYR A 41 7.71 11.56 1.00
C TYR A 41 6.85 12.79 0.68
N VAL A 42 6.26 13.38 1.72
CA VAL A 42 5.39 14.55 1.60
C VAL A 42 5.64 15.48 2.80
N GLY A 43 5.92 16.76 2.52
CA GLY A 43 6.06 17.76 3.58
C GLY A 43 7.16 17.45 4.59
N HIS A 44 8.29 16.89 4.13
CA HIS A 44 9.43 16.46 4.95
C HIS A 44 9.14 15.27 5.87
N GLU A 45 8.04 14.53 5.62
CA GLU A 45 7.68 13.32 6.34
C GLU A 45 7.55 12.15 5.38
N TYR A 46 7.71 10.94 5.91
CA TYR A 46 7.51 9.68 5.18
C TYR A 46 6.25 9.02 5.71
N LYS A 47 5.32 8.69 4.82
CA LYS A 47 4.02 8.11 5.19
C LYS A 47 3.74 6.86 4.38
N PRO A 48 3.08 5.85 4.98
CA PRO A 48 2.62 4.70 4.20
C PRO A 48 1.62 5.17 3.14
N PRO A 49 1.55 4.47 1.98
CA PRO A 49 0.53 4.76 0.99
C PRO A 49 -0.86 4.73 1.61
N THR A 50 -1.68 5.72 1.28
CA THR A 50 -3.01 5.90 1.85
C THR A 50 -3.95 6.35 0.74
N TRP A 51 -5.16 5.82 0.74
CA TRP A 51 -6.18 6.13 -0.26
C TRP A 51 -7.52 6.37 0.41
N THR A 52 -8.39 7.16 -0.25
CA THR A 52 -9.81 7.13 0.11
C THR A 52 -10.38 5.77 -0.26
N ALA A 53 -11.55 5.42 0.27
CA ALA A 53 -12.20 4.16 -0.09
C ALA A 53 -12.40 4.05 -1.60
N TYR A 54 -12.86 5.14 -2.24
CA TYR A 54 -13.06 5.18 -3.68
C TYR A 54 -11.74 4.95 -4.44
N GLN A 55 -10.68 5.66 -4.06
CA GLN A 55 -9.37 5.51 -4.68
C GLN A 55 -8.82 4.09 -4.53
N PHE A 56 -8.98 3.50 -3.34
CA PHE A 56 -8.52 2.14 -3.08
C PHE A 56 -9.23 1.14 -3.99
N LEU A 57 -10.55 1.24 -4.09
CA LEU A 57 -11.33 0.33 -4.93
C LEU A 57 -11.00 0.49 -6.42
N LEU A 58 -10.62 1.70 -6.85
CA LEU A 58 -10.16 1.92 -8.23
C LEU A 58 -8.80 1.30 -8.54
N ARG A 59 -8.02 0.95 -7.51
CA ARG A 59 -6.76 0.22 -7.72
C ARG A 59 -7.00 -1.22 -8.12
N LEU A 60 -8.19 -1.74 -7.86
CA LEU A 60 -8.60 -3.08 -8.27
C LEU A 60 -9.13 -3.02 -9.71
N THR A 61 -8.93 -4.12 -10.46
CA THR A 61 -9.55 -4.22 -11.77
C THR A 61 -11.06 -4.43 -11.63
N ALA A 62 -11.80 -4.19 -12.71
CA ALA A 62 -13.25 -4.44 -12.71
C ALA A 62 -13.56 -5.92 -12.41
N GLU A 63 -12.71 -6.83 -12.90
CA GLU A 63 -12.85 -8.27 -12.66
C GLU A 63 -12.62 -8.60 -11.19
N GLU A 64 -11.61 -8.03 -10.57
CA GLU A 64 -11.32 -8.22 -9.15
C GLU A 64 -12.48 -7.72 -8.30
N ARG A 65 -13.02 -6.55 -8.60
CA ARG A 65 -14.17 -6.00 -7.88
C ARG A 65 -15.41 -6.87 -8.03
N ALA A 66 -15.65 -7.41 -9.24
CA ALA A 66 -16.78 -8.31 -9.48
C ALA A 66 -16.64 -9.62 -8.70
N ASP A 67 -15.43 -10.18 -8.63
CA ASP A 67 -15.15 -11.39 -7.87
C ASP A 67 -15.39 -11.17 -6.37
N ILE A 68 -14.92 -10.05 -5.84
CA ILE A 68 -15.15 -9.70 -4.44
C ILE A 68 -16.64 -9.57 -4.13
N ARG A 69 -17.39 -8.90 -4.99
CA ARG A 69 -18.84 -8.76 -4.81
C ARG A 69 -19.54 -10.11 -4.83
N GLU A 70 -19.15 -10.98 -5.75
CA GLU A 70 -19.76 -12.31 -5.85
C GLU A 70 -19.47 -13.14 -4.61
N ARG A 71 -18.21 -13.13 -4.14
CA ARG A 71 -17.83 -13.87 -2.93
C ARG A 71 -18.48 -13.28 -1.67
N SER A 72 -18.74 -11.98 -1.64
CA SER A 72 -19.37 -11.34 -0.48
C SER A 72 -20.79 -11.83 -0.23
N LYS A 73 -21.45 -12.40 -1.23
CA LYS A 73 -22.80 -12.95 -1.10
C LYS A 73 -22.82 -14.22 -0.24
N THR A 74 -21.72 -14.97 -0.20
CA THR A 74 -21.66 -16.26 0.49
C THR A 74 -20.57 -16.31 1.56
N ASP A 75 -19.66 -15.35 1.59
CA ASP A 75 -18.56 -15.31 2.55
C ASP A 75 -18.68 -14.06 3.44
N PRO A 76 -19.08 -14.22 4.72
CA PRO A 76 -19.24 -13.08 5.62
C PRO A 76 -17.97 -12.29 5.86
N ASN A 77 -16.79 -12.92 5.79
CA ASN A 77 -15.52 -12.24 5.98
C ASN A 77 -15.21 -11.30 4.81
N VAL A 78 -15.52 -11.72 3.59
CA VAL A 78 -15.39 -10.88 2.40
C VAL A 78 -16.36 -9.70 2.48
N ALA A 79 -17.61 -9.97 2.84
CA ALA A 79 -18.63 -8.93 3.00
C ALA A 79 -18.22 -7.90 4.05
N ASP A 80 -17.68 -8.36 5.18
CA ASP A 80 -17.24 -7.49 6.27
C ASP A 80 -16.06 -6.60 5.83
N PHE A 81 -15.07 -7.19 5.17
CA PHE A 81 -13.94 -6.43 4.65
C PHE A 81 -14.37 -5.35 3.65
N LEU A 82 -15.26 -5.71 2.72
CA LEU A 82 -15.79 -4.77 1.72
C LEU A 82 -16.54 -3.61 2.40
N MET A 83 -17.36 -3.92 3.39
CA MET A 83 -18.11 -2.91 4.14
C MET A 83 -17.17 -1.98 4.89
N LEU A 84 -16.13 -2.52 5.54
CA LEU A 84 -15.14 -1.71 6.26
C LEU A 84 -14.38 -0.78 5.30
N CYS A 85 -13.98 -1.28 4.13
CA CYS A 85 -13.33 -0.47 3.12
C CYS A 85 -14.23 0.68 2.64
N GLN A 86 -15.51 0.39 2.39
CA GLN A 86 -16.47 1.38 1.89
C GLN A 86 -16.80 2.45 2.93
N SER A 87 -16.79 2.11 4.21
CA SER A 87 -17.12 3.03 5.29
C SER A 87 -15.92 3.79 5.84
N ALA A 88 -14.70 3.36 5.52
CA ALA A 88 -13.48 4.01 5.99
C ALA A 88 -13.27 5.35 5.28
N GLN A 89 -12.80 6.35 6.02
CA GLN A 89 -12.38 7.61 5.42
C GLN A 89 -11.10 7.42 4.63
N GLU A 90 -10.19 6.60 5.15
CA GLU A 90 -8.90 6.30 4.53
C GLU A 90 -8.60 4.82 4.64
N VAL A 91 -7.97 4.28 3.59
CA VAL A 91 -7.40 2.94 3.58
C VAL A 91 -5.89 3.10 3.59
N ILE A 92 -5.25 2.65 4.66
CA ILE A 92 -3.81 2.79 4.87
C ILE A 92 -3.14 1.44 4.58
N SER A 93 -2.11 1.43 3.74
CA SER A 93 -1.51 0.19 3.22
C SER A 93 -0.95 -0.72 4.31
N ASN A 94 -0.44 -0.18 5.41
CA ASN A 94 0.13 -0.96 6.51
C ASN A 94 -0.79 -1.08 7.73
N ASP A 95 -2.04 -0.66 7.62
CA ASP A 95 -3.02 -0.83 8.69
C ASP A 95 -3.26 -2.33 8.90
N PRO A 96 -3.23 -2.84 10.15
CA PRO A 96 -3.46 -4.25 10.43
C PRO A 96 -4.77 -4.80 9.84
N MET A 97 -5.84 -4.02 9.84
CA MET A 97 -7.11 -4.45 9.25
C MET A 97 -7.02 -4.58 7.74
N THR A 98 -6.33 -3.65 7.07
CA THR A 98 -6.09 -3.71 5.62
C THR A 98 -5.28 -4.95 5.26
N LEU A 99 -4.17 -5.18 5.98
CA LEU A 99 -3.31 -6.33 5.74
C LEU A 99 -4.05 -7.65 5.98
N MET A 100 -4.81 -7.73 7.06
CA MET A 100 -5.57 -8.93 7.41
C MET A 100 -6.60 -9.27 6.34
N GLY A 101 -7.35 -8.27 5.87
CA GLY A 101 -8.35 -8.45 4.82
C GLY A 101 -7.73 -8.85 3.50
N MET A 102 -6.63 -8.22 3.11
CA MET A 102 -5.93 -8.55 1.87
C MET A 102 -5.31 -9.95 1.93
N ASP A 103 -4.73 -10.34 3.08
CA ASP A 103 -4.21 -11.70 3.27
C ASP A 103 -5.31 -12.74 3.18
N TYR A 104 -6.48 -12.45 3.71
CA TYR A 104 -7.64 -13.32 3.56
C TYR A 104 -8.02 -13.51 2.10
N MET A 105 -8.04 -12.42 1.33
CA MET A 105 -8.34 -12.46 -0.12
C MET A 105 -7.31 -13.30 -0.88
N VAL A 106 -6.04 -13.23 -0.49
CA VAL A 106 -4.99 -14.10 -1.07
C VAL A 106 -5.29 -15.56 -0.73
N GLY A 107 -5.65 -15.83 0.51
CA GLY A 107 -5.93 -17.19 0.99
C GLY A 107 -7.09 -17.87 0.27
N ILE A 108 -8.09 -17.11 -0.14
CA ILE A 108 -9.26 -17.67 -0.85
C ILE A 108 -9.15 -17.56 -2.38
N GLY A 109 -8.04 -17.05 -2.89
CA GLY A 109 -7.75 -17.05 -4.33
C GLY A 109 -8.24 -15.85 -5.12
N VAL A 110 -8.66 -14.76 -4.48
CA VAL A 110 -9.02 -13.51 -5.17
C VAL A 110 -7.80 -12.85 -5.77
N PHE A 111 -6.71 -12.79 -5.00
CA PHE A 111 -5.43 -12.23 -5.43
C PHE A 111 -4.31 -13.24 -5.21
N THR A 112 -3.20 -13.04 -5.95
CA THR A 112 -1.92 -13.65 -5.59
C THR A 112 -1.23 -12.75 -4.57
N GLU A 113 -0.21 -13.30 -3.88
CA GLU A 113 0.62 -12.51 -2.96
C GLU A 113 1.28 -11.34 -3.70
N GLN A 114 1.76 -11.58 -4.92
CA GLN A 114 2.36 -10.52 -5.74
C GLN A 114 1.35 -9.42 -6.06
N ARG A 115 0.11 -9.79 -6.42
CA ARG A 115 -0.93 -8.80 -6.73
C ARG A 115 -1.30 -7.97 -5.50
N LYS A 116 -1.36 -8.60 -4.31
CA LYS A 116 -1.59 -7.88 -3.05
C LYS A 116 -0.52 -6.79 -2.87
N LYS A 117 0.75 -7.14 -3.08
CA LYS A 117 1.85 -6.18 -2.95
C LYS A 117 1.73 -5.03 -3.95
N GLU A 118 1.32 -5.31 -5.18
CA GLU A 118 1.08 -4.28 -6.19
C GLU A 118 -0.02 -3.32 -5.76
N ILE A 119 -1.15 -3.85 -5.28
CA ILE A 119 -2.29 -3.04 -4.85
C ILE A 119 -1.90 -2.15 -3.67
N LEU A 120 -1.21 -2.69 -2.68
CA LEU A 120 -0.81 -1.97 -1.47
C LEU A 120 0.48 -1.17 -1.64
N GLN A 121 1.13 -1.24 -2.80
CA GLN A 121 2.40 -0.58 -3.07
C GLN A 121 3.50 -0.99 -2.08
N ILE A 122 3.52 -2.27 -1.72
CA ILE A 122 4.57 -2.83 -0.87
C ILE A 122 5.77 -3.16 -1.73
N LEU A 123 6.90 -2.53 -1.42
CA LEU A 123 8.18 -2.77 -2.09
C LEU A 123 9.07 -3.61 -1.19
N GLU A 124 9.70 -4.64 -1.75
CA GLU A 124 10.65 -5.51 -1.04
C GLU A 124 11.99 -5.56 -1.72
#